data_1b90e3e41497f00fa5240aa5646815b5
#
_entry.id   1b90e3e41497f00fa5240aa5646815b5
#
_cell.length_a   1.000
_cell.length_b   1.000
_cell.length_c   1.000
_cell.angle_alpha   90.00
_cell.angle_beta   90.00
_cell.angle_gamma   90.00
#
_symmetry.space_group_name_H-M   'P 1'
#
loop_
_entity.id
_entity.type
_entity.pdbx_description
1 polymer ?
#
loop_
_entity_poly.entity_id
_entity_poly.type
_entity_poly.pdbx_seq_one_letter_code
_entity_poly.pdbx_strand_id
1 'polypeptide(L)'
;RALGYNGAEIICHPGAIQEVEGVSEPWDFWKFTRRTRAHDNMCYLLGSNWGSVNYDYYPSAFCPGHSFAIDYTGMVLREAPYPAEQVLSVTIDIEALRHYRTRTNHNCWIDVRTEGFREMYTNPIYPPNRFPAGKPPKALVEKISICKEVFDDLYARGQFTPPAGYEPEDISKLLEKRIEYAQSTGRLKKS
;
A
#
# COMPACT_ATOMS: atom_id res chain seq x y z
N ARG A 1 -8.11 -3.67 -8.39
CA ARG A 1 -8.68 -4.27 -9.62
C ARG A 1 -10.21 -4.42 -9.55
N ALA A 2 -10.77 -4.93 -8.45
CA ALA A 2 -12.22 -5.13 -8.35
C ALA A 2 -13.04 -3.88 -8.70
N LEU A 3 -12.65 -2.71 -8.22
CA LEU A 3 -13.34 -1.45 -8.55
C LEU A 3 -13.30 -1.16 -10.06
N GLY A 4 -12.15 -1.30 -10.70
CA GLY A 4 -12.00 -1.10 -12.13
C GLY A 4 -12.87 -2.05 -12.94
N TYR A 5 -12.84 -3.35 -12.64
CA TYR A 5 -13.67 -4.36 -13.31
C TYR A 5 -15.17 -4.14 -13.09
N ASN A 6 -15.57 -3.48 -12.02
CA ASN A 6 -16.95 -3.06 -11.79
C ASN A 6 -17.26 -1.69 -12.39
N GLY A 7 -16.42 -1.19 -13.29
CA GLY A 7 -16.69 -0.02 -14.10
C GLY A 7 -16.25 1.31 -13.49
N ALA A 8 -15.53 1.33 -12.37
CA ALA A 8 -15.07 2.58 -11.80
C ALA A 8 -14.21 3.36 -12.81
N GLU A 9 -14.56 4.60 -13.06
CA GLU A 9 -13.83 5.54 -13.92
C GLU A 9 -12.87 6.41 -13.10
N ILE A 10 -13.25 6.70 -11.86
CA ILE A 10 -12.47 7.46 -10.90
C ILE A 10 -12.39 6.64 -9.61
N ILE A 11 -11.20 6.47 -9.08
CA ILE A 11 -10.97 5.86 -7.78
C ILE A 11 -10.42 6.93 -6.83
N CYS A 12 -11.18 7.24 -5.78
CA CYS A 12 -10.71 8.11 -4.71
C CYS A 12 -10.02 7.26 -3.64
N HIS A 13 -8.80 7.60 -3.31
CA HIS A 13 -7.98 6.90 -2.33
C HIS A 13 -7.49 7.84 -1.22
N PRO A 14 -8.32 8.10 -0.22
CA PRO A 14 -7.86 8.83 0.96
C PRO A 14 -6.86 7.97 1.74
N GLY A 15 -5.80 8.59 2.23
CA GLY A 15 -4.74 7.92 2.96
C GLY A 15 -4.24 8.74 4.14
N ALA A 16 -3.60 8.05 5.06
CA ALA A 16 -2.83 8.61 6.15
C ALA A 16 -1.46 7.91 6.15
N ILE A 17 -0.75 8.04 5.02
CA ILE A 17 0.55 7.40 4.85
C ILE A 17 1.59 8.23 5.56
N GLN A 18 2.24 7.61 6.51
CA GLN A 18 3.42 8.14 7.16
C GLN A 18 4.65 7.65 6.39
N GLU A 19 5.55 8.54 6.09
CA GLU A 19 6.86 8.16 5.63
C GLU A 19 7.76 7.85 6.82
N VAL A 20 8.38 6.69 6.72
CA VAL A 20 9.46 6.33 7.63
C VAL A 20 10.75 6.57 6.89
N GLU A 21 11.56 7.48 7.39
CA GLU A 21 12.88 7.77 6.86
C GLU A 21 13.66 6.47 6.57
N GLY A 22 14.18 6.32 5.37
CA GLY A 22 14.89 5.13 4.93
C GLY A 22 14.01 3.94 4.50
N VAL A 23 12.68 4.04 4.63
CA VAL A 23 11.75 2.98 4.18
C VAL A 23 10.89 3.43 3.01
N SER A 24 10.45 4.67 3.00
CA SER A 24 9.61 5.21 1.94
C SER A 24 10.43 5.94 0.88
N GLU A 25 11.53 6.55 1.27
CA GLU A 25 12.50 7.16 0.37
C GLU A 25 13.68 6.20 0.08
N PRO A 26 14.18 6.15 -1.13
CA PRO A 26 13.89 6.97 -2.32
C PRO A 26 12.75 6.44 -3.18
N TRP A 27 11.97 5.49 -2.71
CA TRP A 27 11.12 4.64 -3.53
C TRP A 27 9.82 5.29 -3.98
N ASP A 28 9.45 6.44 -3.43
CA ASP A 28 8.19 7.13 -3.74
C ASP A 28 6.99 6.15 -3.76
N PHE A 29 7.00 5.24 -2.77
CA PHE A 29 6.12 4.07 -2.72
C PHE A 29 4.64 4.47 -2.82
N TRP A 30 4.27 5.58 -2.19
CA TRP A 30 2.91 6.09 -2.20
C TRP A 30 2.43 6.38 -3.62
N LYS A 31 3.20 7.11 -4.40
CA LYS A 31 2.85 7.52 -5.76
C LYS A 31 3.06 6.39 -6.76
N PHE A 32 4.19 5.70 -6.67
CA PHE A 32 4.53 4.60 -7.57
C PHE A 32 3.44 3.53 -7.64
N THR A 33 2.98 3.04 -6.49
CA THR A 33 1.96 1.99 -6.45
C THR A 33 0.61 2.48 -6.99
N ARG A 34 0.27 3.76 -6.85
CA ARG A 34 -0.99 4.33 -7.34
C ARG A 34 -0.95 4.57 -8.83
N ARG A 35 0.18 5.00 -9.38
CA ARG A 35 0.39 5.09 -10.82
C ARG A 35 0.15 3.76 -11.51
N THR A 36 0.75 2.70 -11.00
CA THR A 36 0.52 1.34 -11.50
C THR A 36 -0.95 0.94 -11.39
N ARG A 37 -1.61 1.25 -10.27
CA ARG A 37 -3.04 0.92 -10.11
C ARG A 37 -3.95 1.72 -11.03
N ALA A 38 -3.66 2.98 -11.29
CA ALA A 38 -4.40 3.77 -12.26
C ALA A 38 -4.28 3.18 -13.67
N HIS A 39 -3.06 2.85 -14.09
CA HIS A 39 -2.79 2.23 -15.38
C HIS A 39 -3.45 0.85 -15.51
N ASP A 40 -3.22 -0.06 -14.57
CA ASP A 40 -3.75 -1.44 -14.60
C ASP A 40 -5.28 -1.52 -14.61
N ASN A 41 -5.94 -0.51 -14.05
CA ASN A 41 -7.40 -0.46 -13.98
C ASN A 41 -8.00 0.51 -14.99
N MET A 42 -7.16 1.16 -15.79
CA MET A 42 -7.58 2.17 -16.77
C MET A 42 -8.61 3.13 -16.16
N CYS A 43 -8.24 3.79 -15.07
CA CYS A 43 -9.09 4.73 -14.34
C CYS A 43 -8.27 5.92 -13.84
N TYR A 44 -8.93 7.04 -13.59
CA TYR A 44 -8.33 8.12 -12.81
C TYR A 44 -8.17 7.70 -11.36
N LEU A 45 -7.09 8.11 -10.72
CA LEU A 45 -6.88 7.88 -9.31
C LEU A 45 -6.55 9.20 -8.62
N LEU A 46 -7.40 9.55 -7.64
CA LEU A 46 -7.25 10.76 -6.84
C LEU A 46 -6.82 10.33 -5.44
N GLY A 47 -5.57 10.63 -5.08
CA GLY A 47 -5.02 10.31 -3.77
C GLY A 47 -4.94 11.55 -2.90
N SER A 48 -5.60 11.54 -1.74
CA SER A 48 -5.40 12.53 -0.71
C SER A 48 -4.62 11.92 0.44
N ASN A 49 -3.61 12.63 0.94
CA ASN A 49 -2.81 12.19 2.07
C ASN A 49 -2.72 13.30 3.12
N TRP A 50 -2.45 12.90 4.35
CA TRP A 50 -2.20 13.86 5.42
C TRP A 50 -0.97 14.70 5.11
N GLY A 51 -1.10 16.00 5.36
CA GLY A 51 0.05 16.88 5.47
C GLY A 51 0.76 16.72 6.82
N SER A 52 1.79 17.49 7.03
CA SER A 52 2.50 17.56 8.31
C SER A 52 1.53 17.97 9.41
N VAL A 53 1.33 17.09 10.39
CA VAL A 53 0.49 17.37 11.56
C VAL A 53 1.33 17.21 12.81
N ASN A 54 1.32 18.21 13.64
CA ASN A 54 2.00 18.16 14.93
C ASN A 54 1.04 17.53 15.94
N TYR A 55 1.20 16.24 16.22
CA TYR A 55 0.47 15.53 17.26
C TYR A 55 1.39 15.26 18.45
N ASP A 56 0.88 15.47 19.64
CA ASP A 56 1.60 15.14 20.89
C ASP A 56 2.02 13.66 20.96
N TYR A 57 1.26 12.78 20.30
CA TYR A 57 1.55 11.34 20.24
C TYR A 57 2.59 10.95 19.19
N TYR A 58 2.81 11.79 18.20
CA TYR A 58 3.74 11.54 17.09
C TYR A 58 4.51 12.81 16.77
N PRO A 59 5.34 13.30 17.69
CA PRO A 59 6.05 14.57 17.50
C PRO A 59 7.03 14.56 16.33
N SER A 60 7.33 13.39 15.81
CA SER A 60 8.16 13.17 14.62
C SER A 60 7.44 12.42 13.50
N ALA A 61 6.12 12.28 13.58
CA ALA A 61 5.37 11.65 12.48
C ALA A 61 5.35 12.61 11.30
N PHE A 62 6.20 12.33 10.36
CA PHE A 62 6.26 13.03 9.12
C PHE A 62 5.23 12.41 8.17
N CYS A 63 4.16 13.15 7.93
CA CYS A 63 3.25 12.84 6.84
C CYS A 63 3.65 13.72 5.66
N PRO A 64 4.19 13.16 4.58
CA PRO A 64 4.78 13.92 3.50
C PRO A 64 3.75 14.70 2.67
N GLY A 65 2.49 14.47 2.89
CA GLY A 65 1.43 15.00 2.05
C GLY A 65 1.40 14.27 0.71
N HIS A 66 1.95 14.90 -0.33
CA HIS A 66 1.98 14.33 -1.69
C HIS A 66 0.62 13.81 -2.15
N SER A 67 -0.44 14.58 -1.90
CA SER A 67 -1.74 14.34 -2.54
C SER A 67 -1.60 14.52 -4.04
N PHE A 68 -2.28 13.71 -4.83
CA PHE A 68 -2.09 13.71 -6.27
C PHE A 68 -3.36 13.35 -7.05
N ALA A 69 -3.33 13.71 -8.33
CA ALA A 69 -4.24 13.19 -9.34
C ALA A 69 -3.43 12.47 -10.42
N ILE A 70 -3.82 11.27 -10.74
CA ILE A 70 -3.19 10.40 -11.73
C ILE A 70 -4.23 10.04 -12.79
N ASP A 71 -3.84 10.07 -14.07
CA ASP A 71 -4.70 9.65 -15.15
C ASP A 71 -4.67 8.13 -15.39
N TYR A 72 -5.54 7.69 -16.27
CA TYR A 72 -5.71 6.28 -16.65
C TYR A 72 -4.49 5.66 -17.38
N THR A 73 -3.49 6.46 -17.74
CA THR A 73 -2.22 5.96 -18.29
C THR A 73 -1.15 5.80 -17.20
N GLY A 74 -1.45 6.22 -15.96
CA GLY A 74 -0.51 6.25 -14.86
C GLY A 74 0.36 7.50 -14.80
N MET A 75 0.05 8.52 -15.60
CA MET A 75 0.74 9.82 -15.55
C MET A 75 0.19 10.68 -14.42
N VAL A 76 1.08 11.33 -13.68
CA VAL A 76 0.69 12.29 -12.66
C VAL A 76 0.26 13.58 -13.33
N LEU A 77 -1.01 13.91 -13.22
CA LEU A 77 -1.56 15.17 -13.75
C LEU A 77 -1.19 16.35 -12.86
N ARG A 78 -1.26 16.13 -11.56
CA ARG A 78 -0.92 17.13 -10.56
C ARG A 78 -0.57 16.48 -9.23
N GLU A 79 0.32 17.13 -8.50
CA GLU A 79 0.76 16.70 -7.17
C GLU A 79 0.83 17.93 -6.24
N ALA A 80 0.51 17.71 -4.98
CA ALA A 80 0.66 18.71 -3.94
C ALA A 80 2.15 18.99 -3.68
N PRO A 81 2.62 20.23 -3.84
CA PRO A 81 4.06 20.53 -3.81
C PRO A 81 4.68 20.49 -2.40
N TYR A 82 3.88 20.48 -1.36
CA TYR A 82 4.33 20.50 0.03
C TYR A 82 3.29 19.91 0.98
N PRO A 83 3.70 19.45 2.17
CA PRO A 83 2.83 18.80 3.16
C PRO A 83 2.05 19.80 4.01
N ALA A 84 1.17 20.59 3.38
CA ALA A 84 0.30 21.52 4.07
C ALA A 84 -1.15 21.36 3.62
N GLU A 85 -2.07 21.98 4.33
CA GLU A 85 -3.46 22.04 3.91
C GLU A 85 -3.59 22.80 2.60
N GLN A 86 -4.12 22.13 1.58
CA GLN A 86 -4.27 22.72 0.25
C GLN A 86 -5.35 22.02 -0.56
N VAL A 87 -5.85 22.71 -1.56
CA VAL A 87 -6.78 22.18 -2.55
C VAL A 87 -6.06 21.92 -3.85
N LEU A 88 -6.16 20.69 -4.34
CA LEU A 88 -5.61 20.27 -5.62
C LEU A 88 -6.74 20.10 -6.63
N SER A 89 -6.80 20.95 -7.65
CA SER A 89 -7.81 20.88 -8.70
C SER A 89 -7.20 20.42 -10.01
N VAL A 90 -7.88 19.47 -10.67
CA VAL A 90 -7.53 18.97 -12.00
C VAL A 90 -8.77 18.87 -12.87
N THR A 91 -8.58 19.04 -14.17
CA THR A 91 -9.60 18.70 -15.16
C THR A 91 -9.38 17.28 -15.63
N ILE A 92 -10.40 16.46 -15.64
CA ILE A 92 -10.39 15.09 -16.14
C ILE A 92 -11.29 14.98 -17.37
N ASP A 93 -10.90 14.11 -18.31
CA ASP A 93 -11.67 13.83 -19.53
C ASP A 93 -12.17 12.38 -19.47
N ILE A 94 -13.44 12.22 -19.15
CA ILE A 94 -14.06 10.89 -19.02
C ILE A 94 -14.29 10.26 -20.39
N GLU A 95 -14.58 11.04 -21.43
CA GLU A 95 -14.76 10.50 -22.78
C GLU A 95 -13.43 9.98 -23.34
N ALA A 96 -12.32 10.69 -23.12
CA ALA A 96 -11.02 10.21 -23.47
C ALA A 96 -10.66 8.89 -22.73
N LEU A 97 -11.00 8.78 -21.45
CA LEU A 97 -10.86 7.54 -20.71
C LEU A 97 -11.65 6.39 -21.34
N ARG A 98 -12.91 6.65 -21.70
CA ARG A 98 -13.80 5.65 -22.33
C ARG A 98 -13.24 5.18 -23.66
N HIS A 99 -12.77 6.11 -24.49
CA HIS A 99 -12.05 5.77 -25.73
C HIS A 99 -10.77 4.96 -25.46
N TYR A 100 -10.00 5.32 -24.45
CA TYR A 100 -8.82 4.57 -24.07
C TYR A 100 -9.13 3.11 -23.71
N ARG A 101 -10.25 2.87 -23.06
CA ARG A 101 -10.70 1.51 -22.66
C ARG A 101 -11.11 0.64 -23.85
N THR A 102 -11.41 1.22 -25.01
CA THR A 102 -11.79 0.47 -26.23
C THR A 102 -10.60 0.10 -27.11
N ARG A 103 -9.38 0.53 -26.77
CA ARG A 103 -8.19 0.21 -27.54
C ARG A 103 -7.89 -1.30 -27.51
N THR A 104 -7.32 -1.80 -28.61
CA THR A 104 -6.99 -3.22 -28.75
C THR A 104 -5.57 -3.57 -28.33
N ASN A 105 -4.66 -2.61 -28.30
CA ASN A 105 -3.26 -2.81 -27.93
C ASN A 105 -3.01 -2.33 -26.51
N HIS A 106 -2.26 -3.13 -25.74
CA HIS A 106 -1.92 -2.83 -24.34
C HIS A 106 -3.16 -2.53 -23.46
N ASN A 107 -4.20 -3.33 -23.64
CA ASN A 107 -5.41 -3.22 -22.86
C ASN A 107 -5.34 -4.17 -21.67
N CYS A 108 -5.04 -3.63 -20.50
CA CYS A 108 -4.84 -4.42 -19.28
C CYS A 108 -6.07 -5.27 -18.89
N TRP A 109 -7.25 -4.97 -19.40
CA TRP A 109 -8.45 -5.76 -19.09
C TRP A 109 -8.63 -6.94 -20.05
N ILE A 110 -8.32 -6.74 -21.32
CA ILE A 110 -8.39 -7.81 -22.33
C ILE A 110 -7.26 -8.82 -22.12
N ASP A 111 -6.08 -8.32 -21.76
CA ASP A 111 -4.88 -9.14 -21.63
C ASP A 111 -4.79 -9.90 -20.31
N VAL A 112 -5.65 -9.56 -19.35
CA VAL A 112 -5.64 -10.22 -18.03
C VAL A 112 -6.15 -11.67 -18.13
N ARG A 113 -5.36 -12.60 -17.62
CA ARG A 113 -5.70 -14.02 -17.51
C ARG A 113 -6.33 -14.30 -16.14
N THR A 114 -7.63 -14.06 -16.04
CA THR A 114 -8.36 -14.24 -14.76
C THR A 114 -8.32 -15.68 -14.28
N GLU A 115 -8.22 -16.65 -15.18
CA GLU A 115 -8.07 -18.07 -14.89
C GLU A 115 -6.80 -18.35 -14.07
N GLY A 116 -5.69 -17.65 -14.39
CA GLY A 116 -4.43 -17.77 -13.67
C GLY A 116 -4.49 -17.23 -12.23
N PHE A 117 -5.40 -16.30 -11.97
CA PHE A 117 -5.58 -15.76 -10.61
C PHE A 117 -6.54 -16.58 -9.74
N ARG A 118 -7.31 -17.49 -10.35
CA ARG A 118 -8.28 -18.29 -9.61
C ARG A 118 -7.64 -19.06 -8.47
N GLU A 119 -6.48 -19.66 -8.72
CA GLU A 119 -5.73 -20.43 -7.73
C GLU A 119 -5.34 -19.58 -6.52
N MET A 120 -4.91 -18.33 -6.74
CA MET A 120 -4.60 -17.39 -5.67
C MET A 120 -5.80 -17.09 -4.76
N TYR A 121 -7.01 -17.07 -5.32
CA TYR A 121 -8.21 -16.73 -4.55
C TYR A 121 -8.86 -17.94 -3.89
N THR A 122 -8.68 -19.13 -4.46
CA THR A 122 -9.16 -20.38 -3.88
C THR A 122 -8.20 -20.97 -2.86
N ASN A 123 -6.90 -20.83 -3.11
CA ASN A 123 -5.81 -21.25 -2.22
C ASN A 123 -4.94 -20.05 -1.87
N PRO A 124 -5.41 -19.13 -1.05
CA PRO A 124 -4.67 -17.92 -0.74
C PRO A 124 -3.33 -18.26 -0.08
N ILE A 125 -2.29 -17.55 -0.48
CA ILE A 125 -0.96 -17.63 0.12
C ILE A 125 -1.06 -17.34 1.62
N TYR A 126 -1.82 -16.30 1.97
CA TYR A 126 -2.11 -15.97 3.36
C TYR A 126 -3.38 -16.68 3.81
N PRO A 127 -3.38 -17.30 4.99
CA PRO A 127 -4.61 -17.87 5.54
C PRO A 127 -5.72 -16.82 5.55
N PRO A 128 -6.90 -17.11 5.02
CA PRO A 128 -7.99 -16.17 5.02
C PRO A 128 -8.39 -15.86 6.46
N ASN A 129 -8.72 -14.59 6.70
CA ASN A 129 -9.36 -14.18 7.94
C ASN A 129 -8.53 -14.42 9.21
N ARG A 130 -7.28 -13.97 9.22
CA ARG A 130 -6.41 -14.02 10.41
C ARG A 130 -6.90 -13.13 11.57
N PHE A 131 -8.02 -12.47 11.42
CA PHE A 131 -8.68 -11.75 12.49
C PHE A 131 -9.81 -12.62 13.07
N PRO A 132 -9.53 -13.49 14.06
CA PRO A 132 -10.57 -14.35 14.65
C PRO A 132 -11.74 -13.50 15.13
N ALA A 133 -12.95 -13.91 14.80
CA ALA A 133 -14.17 -13.18 15.13
C ALA A 133 -14.21 -11.73 14.62
N GLY A 134 -13.52 -11.41 13.52
CA GLY A 134 -13.50 -10.07 12.92
C GLY A 134 -12.80 -9.01 13.74
N LYS A 135 -12.00 -9.38 14.72
CA LYS A 135 -11.25 -8.43 15.56
C LYS A 135 -9.85 -8.23 14.99
N PRO A 136 -9.48 -7.01 14.60
CA PRO A 136 -8.11 -6.72 14.18
C PRO A 136 -7.13 -6.89 15.35
N PRO A 137 -5.85 -7.17 15.06
CA PRO A 137 -4.83 -7.21 16.10
C PRO A 137 -4.78 -5.86 16.83
N LYS A 138 -4.80 -5.90 18.14
CA LYS A 138 -4.84 -4.71 18.98
C LYS A 138 -3.46 -4.08 19.16
N ALA A 139 -2.41 -4.85 18.95
CA ALA A 139 -1.05 -4.42 19.16
C ALA A 139 -0.15 -4.81 17.98
N LEU A 140 0.91 -4.03 17.79
CA LEU A 140 1.92 -4.31 16.76
C LEU A 140 2.54 -5.71 16.95
N VAL A 141 2.74 -6.14 18.18
CA VAL A 141 3.29 -7.45 18.53
C VAL A 141 2.40 -8.58 18.00
N GLU A 142 1.08 -8.49 18.15
CA GLU A 142 0.15 -9.49 17.59
C GLU A 142 0.23 -9.56 16.06
N LYS A 143 0.31 -8.40 15.41
CA LYS A 143 0.45 -8.34 13.95
C LYS A 143 1.73 -9.03 13.48
N ILE A 144 2.81 -8.88 14.19
CA ILE A 144 4.10 -9.46 13.84
C ILE A 144 4.12 -10.96 14.09
N SER A 145 3.51 -11.42 15.19
CA SER A 145 3.33 -12.85 15.43
C SER A 145 2.58 -13.51 14.28
N ILE A 146 1.51 -12.89 13.81
CA ILE A 146 0.74 -13.36 12.63
C ILE A 146 1.61 -13.38 11.37
N CYS A 147 2.40 -12.34 11.13
CA CYS A 147 3.31 -12.31 9.97
C CYS A 147 4.35 -13.43 10.04
N LYS A 148 4.94 -13.64 11.23
CA LYS A 148 5.90 -14.71 11.44
C LYS A 148 5.29 -16.08 11.12
N GLU A 149 4.15 -16.40 11.70
CA GLU A 149 3.45 -17.66 11.43
C GLU A 149 3.18 -17.87 9.94
N VAL A 150 2.79 -16.80 9.22
CA VAL A 150 2.54 -16.86 7.78
C VAL A 150 3.82 -17.14 7.02
N PHE A 151 4.92 -16.47 7.34
CA PHE A 151 6.20 -16.71 6.66
C PHE A 151 6.76 -18.10 6.95
N ASP A 152 6.69 -18.56 8.20
CA ASP A 152 7.13 -19.90 8.58
C ASP A 152 6.34 -20.98 7.81
N ASP A 153 5.03 -20.78 7.63
CA ASP A 153 4.18 -21.67 6.83
C ASP A 153 4.54 -21.64 5.34
N LEU A 154 4.80 -20.46 4.77
CA LEU A 154 5.23 -20.30 3.38
C LEU A 154 6.59 -20.96 3.11
N TYR A 155 7.51 -20.88 4.05
CA TYR A 155 8.80 -21.56 3.99
C TYR A 155 8.64 -23.07 4.12
N ALA A 156 7.84 -23.53 5.06
CA ALA A 156 7.56 -24.96 5.27
C ALA A 156 6.93 -25.62 4.05
N ARG A 157 6.08 -24.89 3.32
CA ARG A 157 5.46 -25.36 2.07
C ARG A 157 6.36 -25.21 0.84
N GLY A 158 7.53 -24.63 0.98
CA GLY A 158 8.45 -24.37 -0.13
C GLY A 158 7.94 -23.33 -1.14
N GLN A 159 6.94 -22.53 -0.78
CA GLN A 159 6.44 -21.45 -1.63
C GLN A 159 7.38 -20.24 -1.65
N PHE A 160 8.03 -19.98 -0.52
CA PHE A 160 9.09 -18.99 -0.41
C PHE A 160 10.39 -19.65 0.04
N THR A 161 11.51 -19.11 -0.42
CA THR A 161 12.83 -19.51 0.05
C THR A 161 13.26 -18.56 1.16
N PRO A 162 13.58 -19.05 2.36
CA PRO A 162 14.06 -18.18 3.41
C PRO A 162 15.43 -17.57 3.04
N PRO A 163 15.77 -16.40 3.57
CA PRO A 163 17.12 -15.86 3.47
C PRO A 163 18.16 -16.83 4.02
N ALA A 164 19.39 -16.80 3.48
CA ALA A 164 20.47 -17.59 4.01
C ALA A 164 20.72 -17.24 5.49
N GLY A 165 20.79 -18.28 6.35
CA GLY A 165 20.92 -18.10 7.79
C GLY A 165 19.66 -17.60 8.51
N TYR A 166 18.50 -17.67 7.86
CA TYR A 166 17.23 -17.34 8.50
C TYR A 166 16.95 -18.31 9.66
N GLU A 167 16.76 -17.75 10.83
CA GLU A 167 16.22 -18.45 11.98
C GLU A 167 14.82 -17.90 12.30
N PRO A 168 13.84 -18.74 12.66
CA PRO A 168 12.48 -18.31 12.97
C PRO A 168 12.39 -17.21 14.03
N GLU A 169 13.42 -17.07 14.86
CA GLU A 169 13.53 -16.05 15.90
C GLU A 169 14.02 -14.68 15.41
N ASP A 170 14.57 -14.60 14.20
CA ASP A 170 15.20 -13.37 13.70
C ASP A 170 14.21 -12.24 13.51
N ILE A 171 12.97 -12.54 13.15
CA ILE A 171 11.91 -11.52 13.03
C ILE A 171 11.60 -10.93 14.41
N SER A 172 11.57 -11.75 15.45
CA SER A 172 11.34 -11.27 16.82
C SER A 172 12.49 -10.37 17.29
N LYS A 173 13.73 -10.76 17.03
CA LYS A 173 14.92 -9.97 17.36
C LYS A 173 14.98 -8.64 16.60
N LEU A 174 14.61 -8.65 15.31
CA LEU A 174 14.53 -7.44 14.51
C LEU A 174 13.47 -6.47 15.05
N LEU A 175 12.38 -7.01 15.55
CA LEU A 175 11.33 -6.23 16.15
C LEU A 175 11.74 -5.61 17.48
N GLU A 176 12.32 -6.41 18.36
CA GLU A 176 12.84 -5.94 19.65
C GLU A 176 13.79 -4.77 19.42
N LYS A 177 14.75 -4.90 18.50
CA LYS A 177 15.65 -3.82 18.11
C LYS A 177 14.92 -2.57 17.61
N ARG A 178 13.85 -2.73 16.81
CA ARG A 178 13.04 -1.59 16.34
C ARG A 178 12.26 -0.93 17.46
N ILE A 179 11.71 -1.70 18.37
CA ILE A 179 11.01 -1.18 19.56
C ILE A 179 12.00 -0.43 20.45
N GLU A 180 13.16 -1.01 20.72
CA GLU A 180 14.22 -0.36 21.48
C GLU A 180 14.67 0.95 20.85
N TYR A 181 14.89 0.95 19.54
CA TYR A 181 15.22 2.16 18.79
C TYR A 181 14.11 3.21 18.87
N ALA A 182 12.85 2.81 18.71
CA ALA A 182 11.72 3.73 18.82
C ALA A 182 11.57 4.30 20.25
N GLN A 183 11.86 3.51 21.26
CA GLN A 183 11.89 3.95 22.65
C GLN A 183 13.08 4.88 22.95
N SER A 184 14.26 4.58 22.43
CA SER A 184 15.47 5.39 22.62
C SER A 184 15.37 6.75 21.95
N THR A 185 14.64 6.83 20.84
CA THR A 185 14.40 8.08 20.08
C THR A 185 13.16 8.85 20.54
N GLY A 186 12.46 8.38 21.58
CA GLY A 186 11.24 9.01 22.07
C GLY A 186 10.02 8.82 21.17
N ARG A 187 10.15 8.02 20.11
CA ARG A 187 9.05 7.70 19.18
C ARG A 187 8.02 6.74 19.76
N LEU A 188 8.39 6.03 20.82
CA LEU A 188 7.51 5.16 21.59
C LEU A 188 7.73 5.44 23.08
N LYS A 189 6.64 5.69 23.83
CA LYS A 189 6.76 5.80 25.29
C LYS A 189 7.12 4.43 25.86
N LYS A 190 8.07 4.40 26.79
CA LYS A 190 8.29 3.20 27.60
C LYS A 190 7.01 2.97 28.40
N SER A 191 6.38 1.84 28.21
CA SER A 191 5.24 1.36 29.01
C SER A 191 5.69 1.07 30.44
#